data_a355e0d9d344697a9198e73ce2306b8a
#
_entry.id   a355e0d9d344697a9198e73ce2306b8a
#
_cell.length_a   1.000
_cell.length_b   1.000
_cell.length_c   1.000
_cell.angle_alpha   90.00
_cell.angle_beta   90.00
_cell.angle_gamma   90.00
#
_symmetry.space_group_name_H-M   'P 1'
#
loop_
_entity.id
_entity.type
_entity.pdbx_description
1 polymer ?
#
loop_
_entity_poly.entity_id
_entity_poly.type
_entity_poly.pdbx_seq_one_letter_code
_entity_poly.pdbx_strand_id
1 'polypeptide(L)'
;MKKKQCRGRLVKGFVVLTAMILVSLLCACTEKETPEDKALQEAENWVKTNYEQIYEVRNLQSTLLGTEDTEKEMRYRILVQGETKYKYQSLEEIPFVKGMLDESRAQELTSEQQSAIDAYLEEVEDGANIGNYDEFAIEMIVSADKENPDAPHELFFETDGDMPEPIDHLKIDTDKLYQDGKRAAREILQS
;
A
#
# COMPACT_ATOMS: atom_id res chain seq x y z
N MET A 1 17.25 72.30 2.90
CA MET A 1 17.16 71.33 1.79
C MET A 1 18.28 70.32 1.94
N LYS A 2 18.00 69.05 2.33
CA LYS A 2 18.80 67.84 2.13
C LYS A 2 18.09 66.70 2.87
N LYS A 3 17.06 66.12 2.25
CA LYS A 3 16.43 64.87 2.65
C LYS A 3 16.21 64.01 1.40
N LYS A 4 17.23 63.30 0.93
CA LYS A 4 17.10 62.27 -0.12
C LYS A 4 18.38 61.46 -0.22
N GLN A 5 18.71 60.61 0.78
CA GLN A 5 19.83 59.66 0.60
C GLN A 5 19.79 58.43 1.54
N CYS A 6 18.68 58.12 2.18
CA CYS A 6 18.63 56.92 3.06
C CYS A 6 17.77 55.76 2.56
N ARG A 7 17.05 55.88 1.42
CA ARG A 7 16.17 54.79 0.95
C ARG A 7 16.86 53.70 0.10
N GLY A 8 18.02 53.98 -0.47
CA GLY A 8 18.68 53.01 -1.37
C GLY A 8 19.53 51.94 -0.69
N ARG A 9 19.95 52.16 0.56
CA ARG A 9 20.80 51.19 1.30
C ARG A 9 20.01 50.10 2.01
N LEU A 10 18.78 50.38 2.48
CA LEU A 10 17.95 49.42 3.17
C LEU A 10 17.41 48.31 2.24
N VAL A 11 17.07 48.69 0.99
CA VAL A 11 16.52 47.73 0.01
C VAL A 11 17.58 46.72 -0.46
N LYS A 12 18.85 47.18 -0.60
CA LYS A 12 19.94 46.24 -0.98
C LYS A 12 20.30 45.27 0.11
N GLY A 13 20.21 45.68 1.40
CA GLY A 13 20.45 44.78 2.53
C GLY A 13 19.37 43.70 2.66
N PHE A 14 18.12 44.04 2.38
CA PHE A 14 16.99 43.13 2.48
C PHE A 14 17.00 42.07 1.38
N VAL A 15 17.37 42.44 0.14
CA VAL A 15 17.47 41.48 -0.99
C VAL A 15 18.61 40.49 -0.79
N VAL A 16 19.76 40.92 -0.21
CA VAL A 16 20.88 40.00 0.07
C VAL A 16 20.54 39.04 1.21
N LEU A 17 19.81 39.49 2.24
CA LEU A 17 19.41 38.64 3.37
C LEU A 17 18.38 37.62 2.93
N THR A 18 17.39 37.99 2.12
CA THR A 18 16.42 37.02 1.56
C THR A 18 17.04 36.02 0.60
N ALA A 19 18.04 36.43 -0.19
CA ALA A 19 18.75 35.50 -1.06
C ALA A 19 19.62 34.50 -0.28
N MET A 20 20.25 34.92 0.83
CA MET A 20 21.00 34.02 1.71
C MET A 20 20.10 33.01 2.43
N ILE A 21 18.90 33.42 2.87
CA ILE A 21 17.93 32.53 3.52
C ILE A 21 17.37 31.51 2.51
N LEU A 22 17.12 31.92 1.25
CA LEU A 22 16.69 31.01 0.19
C LEU A 22 17.77 29.99 -0.20
N VAL A 23 19.03 30.41 -0.25
CA VAL A 23 20.16 29.50 -0.55
C VAL A 23 20.40 28.53 0.62
N SER A 24 20.27 28.96 1.87
CA SER A 24 20.37 28.06 3.03
C SER A 24 19.20 27.06 3.12
N LEU A 25 18.00 27.41 2.67
CA LEU A 25 16.85 26.48 2.57
C LEU A 25 17.02 25.48 1.40
N LEU A 26 17.73 25.86 0.33
CA LEU A 26 18.01 24.95 -0.79
C LEU A 26 19.21 24.01 -0.51
N CYS A 27 20.12 24.38 0.40
CA CYS A 27 21.21 23.51 0.82
C CYS A 27 20.86 22.54 1.97
N ALA A 28 19.66 22.66 2.56
CA ALA A 28 19.26 21.85 3.71
C ALA A 28 18.56 20.52 3.34
N CYS A 29 18.48 20.13 2.08
CA CYS A 29 17.80 18.90 1.66
C CYS A 29 18.57 18.11 0.61
N THR A 30 19.78 17.67 0.96
CA THR A 30 20.37 16.46 0.39
C THR A 30 20.98 15.65 1.54
N GLU A 31 20.16 15.34 2.56
CA GLU A 31 20.45 14.15 3.35
C GLU A 31 20.40 12.99 2.37
N LYS A 32 21.52 12.31 2.20
CA LYS A 32 21.54 11.07 1.43
C LYS A 32 20.57 10.14 2.15
N GLU A 33 19.52 9.74 1.42
CA GLU A 33 18.58 8.72 1.83
C GLU A 33 19.36 7.53 2.35
N THR A 34 19.09 7.14 3.59
CA THR A 34 19.76 5.98 4.19
C THR A 34 19.20 4.70 3.58
N PRO A 35 19.91 3.57 3.61
CA PRO A 35 19.35 2.30 3.18
C PRO A 35 18.08 1.93 3.94
N GLU A 36 17.96 2.35 5.21
CA GLU A 36 16.78 2.17 6.04
C GLU A 36 15.60 3.00 5.52
N ASP A 37 15.81 4.28 5.19
CA ASP A 37 14.77 5.15 4.63
C ASP A 37 14.26 4.59 3.29
N LYS A 38 15.15 4.07 2.46
CA LYS A 38 14.80 3.42 1.20
C LYS A 38 13.94 2.17 1.45
N ALA A 39 14.32 1.32 2.39
CA ALA A 39 13.57 0.11 2.73
C ALA A 39 12.16 0.45 3.26
N LEU A 40 12.03 1.45 4.14
CA LEU A 40 10.74 1.95 4.62
C LEU A 40 9.85 2.44 3.47
N GLN A 41 10.41 3.24 2.58
CA GLN A 41 9.70 3.77 1.43
C GLN A 41 9.25 2.68 0.45
N GLU A 42 10.08 1.67 0.21
CA GLU A 42 9.73 0.55 -0.67
C GLU A 42 8.60 -0.30 -0.07
N ALA A 43 8.62 -0.56 1.24
CA ALA A 43 7.54 -1.24 1.94
C ALA A 43 6.20 -0.47 1.83
N GLU A 44 6.22 0.84 2.09
CA GLU A 44 5.03 1.69 1.92
C GLU A 44 4.53 1.71 0.48
N ASN A 45 5.42 1.89 -0.48
CA ASN A 45 5.07 1.93 -1.89
C ASN A 45 4.46 0.62 -2.38
N TRP A 46 4.98 -0.52 -1.90
CA TRP A 46 4.41 -1.82 -2.24
C TRP A 46 2.99 -1.94 -1.71
N VAL A 47 2.77 -1.65 -0.41
CA VAL A 47 1.43 -1.70 0.20
C VAL A 47 0.48 -0.77 -0.54
N LYS A 48 0.88 0.49 -0.73
CA LYS A 48 0.07 1.48 -1.43
C LYS A 48 -0.32 0.99 -2.82
N THR A 49 0.65 0.63 -3.64
CA THR A 49 0.40 0.21 -5.03
C THR A 49 -0.49 -1.03 -5.12
N ASN A 50 -0.28 -1.98 -4.20
CA ASN A 50 -1.03 -3.23 -4.18
C ASN A 50 -2.46 -3.02 -3.68
N TYR A 51 -2.62 -2.34 -2.55
CA TYR A 51 -3.92 -2.11 -1.93
C TYR A 51 -4.79 -1.12 -2.72
N GLU A 52 -4.17 -0.11 -3.35
CA GLU A 52 -4.88 0.82 -4.23
C GLU A 52 -5.53 0.17 -5.46
N GLN A 53 -5.34 -1.13 -5.71
CA GLN A 53 -6.11 -1.84 -6.74
C GLN A 53 -7.62 -1.88 -6.40
N ILE A 54 -7.96 -2.11 -5.12
CA ILE A 54 -9.35 -2.28 -4.65
C ILE A 54 -9.74 -1.37 -3.49
N TYR A 55 -8.78 -0.71 -2.82
CA TYR A 55 -9.02 0.14 -1.66
C TYR A 55 -8.60 1.60 -1.91
N GLU A 56 -9.25 2.51 -1.21
CA GLU A 56 -8.68 3.82 -0.87
C GLU A 56 -7.77 3.60 0.35
N VAL A 57 -6.51 4.06 0.26
CA VAL A 57 -5.51 3.93 1.34
C VAL A 57 -5.21 5.31 1.90
N ARG A 58 -5.20 5.45 3.24
CA ARG A 58 -4.82 6.69 3.92
C ARG A 58 -4.05 6.44 5.20
N ASN A 59 -3.43 7.50 5.73
CA ASN A 59 -2.67 7.46 6.98
C ASN A 59 -1.59 6.37 7.00
N LEU A 60 -1.01 6.07 5.82
CA LEU A 60 0.03 5.05 5.69
C LEU A 60 1.30 5.50 6.41
N GLN A 61 1.84 4.62 7.23
CA GLN A 61 3.07 4.83 7.99
C GLN A 61 3.86 3.54 8.06
N SER A 62 5.18 3.65 7.93
CA SER A 62 6.09 2.54 8.13
C SER A 62 6.96 2.75 9.38
N THR A 63 7.27 1.66 10.06
CA THR A 63 8.11 1.66 11.26
C THR A 63 9.11 0.54 11.17
N LEU A 64 10.40 0.86 11.33
CA LEU A 64 11.45 -0.14 11.42
C LEU A 64 11.36 -0.86 12.77
N LEU A 65 11.10 -2.16 12.75
CA LEU A 65 11.05 -3.03 13.94
C LEU A 65 12.42 -3.58 14.31
N GLY A 66 13.30 -3.78 13.33
CA GLY A 66 14.65 -4.28 13.54
C GLY A 66 15.41 -4.50 12.23
N THR A 67 16.70 -4.80 12.38
CA THR A 67 17.59 -5.12 11.27
C THR A 67 18.34 -6.40 11.56
N GLU A 68 18.57 -7.21 10.52
CA GLU A 68 19.40 -8.41 10.57
C GLU A 68 20.50 -8.28 9.52
N ASP A 69 21.74 -8.40 9.98
CA ASP A 69 22.92 -8.35 9.14
C ASP A 69 23.42 -9.78 8.86
N THR A 70 23.14 -10.30 7.67
CA THR A 70 23.65 -11.61 7.21
C THR A 70 24.91 -11.45 6.36
N GLU A 71 25.55 -12.54 5.96
CA GLU A 71 26.75 -12.49 5.11
C GLU A 71 26.49 -11.81 3.74
N LYS A 72 25.30 -12.00 3.18
CA LYS A 72 24.94 -11.55 1.82
C LYS A 72 23.99 -10.39 1.78
N GLU A 73 23.14 -10.26 2.79
CA GLU A 73 22.01 -9.35 2.78
C GLU A 73 21.93 -8.55 4.07
N MET A 74 21.40 -7.34 3.95
CA MET A 74 20.87 -6.57 5.06
C MET A 74 19.34 -6.68 5.01
N ARG A 75 18.73 -7.20 6.06
CA ARG A 75 17.28 -7.36 6.17
C ARG A 75 16.68 -6.34 7.12
N TYR A 76 15.62 -5.69 6.70
CA TYR A 76 14.87 -4.70 7.45
C TYR A 76 13.49 -5.27 7.74
N ARG A 77 13.17 -5.49 9.03
CA ARG A 77 11.83 -5.87 9.45
C ARG A 77 11.01 -4.61 9.63
N ILE A 78 9.95 -4.46 8.88
CA ILE A 78 9.16 -3.24 8.78
C ILE A 78 7.69 -3.53 9.04
N LEU A 79 7.09 -2.75 9.94
CA LEU A 79 5.64 -2.70 10.13
C LEU A 79 5.07 -1.57 9.29
N VAL A 80 4.16 -1.87 8.38
CA VAL A 80 3.38 -0.88 7.63
C VAL A 80 1.96 -0.88 8.15
N GLN A 81 1.50 0.29 8.58
CA GLN A 81 0.16 0.47 9.14
C GLN A 81 -0.57 1.57 8.39
N GLY A 82 -1.90 1.50 8.38
CA GLY A 82 -2.73 2.49 7.75
C GLY A 82 -4.20 2.16 7.87
N GLU A 83 -5.00 2.82 7.06
CA GLU A 83 -6.43 2.59 6.98
C GLU A 83 -6.83 2.35 5.53
N THR A 84 -7.74 1.41 5.32
CA THR A 84 -8.29 1.06 4.02
C THR A 84 -9.80 1.17 4.01
N LYS A 85 -10.34 1.54 2.86
CA LYS A 85 -11.77 1.49 2.58
C LYS A 85 -11.95 0.99 1.15
N TYR A 86 -12.91 0.10 0.90
CA TYR A 86 -13.22 -0.31 -0.46
C TYR A 86 -13.53 0.90 -1.37
N LYS A 87 -12.97 0.91 -2.58
CA LYS A 87 -13.27 1.92 -3.61
C LYS A 87 -14.68 1.81 -4.17
N TYR A 88 -15.32 0.68 -3.93
CA TYR A 88 -16.63 0.33 -4.44
C TYR A 88 -17.73 0.88 -3.53
N GLN A 89 -18.87 1.19 -4.12
CA GLN A 89 -20.03 1.73 -3.39
C GLN A 89 -21.02 0.63 -2.96
N SER A 90 -20.91 -0.54 -3.59
CA SER A 90 -21.74 -1.70 -3.26
C SER A 90 -20.91 -2.97 -3.29
N LEU A 91 -21.41 -4.00 -2.60
CA LEU A 91 -20.81 -5.33 -2.58
C LEU A 91 -20.67 -5.92 -3.99
N GLU A 92 -21.68 -5.72 -4.85
CA GLU A 92 -21.75 -6.25 -6.20
C GLU A 92 -20.65 -5.71 -7.14
N GLU A 93 -20.02 -4.57 -6.80
CA GLU A 93 -18.95 -3.97 -7.58
C GLU A 93 -17.58 -4.57 -7.27
N ILE A 94 -17.44 -5.25 -6.12
CA ILE A 94 -16.19 -5.92 -5.73
C ILE A 94 -15.90 -7.04 -6.74
N PRO A 95 -14.70 -7.11 -7.35
CA PRO A 95 -14.42 -8.06 -8.44
C PRO A 95 -14.76 -9.51 -8.11
N PHE A 96 -14.46 -9.97 -6.90
CA PHE A 96 -14.78 -11.33 -6.46
C PHE A 96 -16.31 -11.57 -6.45
N VAL A 97 -17.06 -10.68 -5.79
CA VAL A 97 -18.53 -10.78 -5.70
C VAL A 97 -19.18 -10.68 -7.07
N LYS A 98 -18.70 -9.75 -7.90
CA LYS A 98 -19.15 -9.61 -9.28
C LYS A 98 -18.97 -10.91 -10.07
N GLY A 99 -17.81 -11.56 -9.92
CA GLY A 99 -17.54 -12.85 -10.55
C GLY A 99 -18.52 -13.93 -10.11
N MET A 100 -18.82 -14.01 -8.81
CA MET A 100 -19.82 -14.93 -8.27
C MET A 100 -21.22 -14.69 -8.85
N LEU A 101 -21.67 -13.43 -8.83
CA LEU A 101 -22.99 -13.06 -9.33
C LEU A 101 -23.13 -13.30 -10.84
N ASP A 102 -22.12 -12.97 -11.64
CA ASP A 102 -22.14 -13.20 -13.08
C ASP A 102 -22.21 -14.69 -13.42
N GLU A 103 -21.50 -15.56 -12.68
CA GLU A 103 -21.57 -17.01 -12.86
C GLU A 103 -22.91 -17.59 -12.43
N SER A 104 -23.46 -17.10 -11.31
CA SER A 104 -24.77 -17.53 -10.81
C SER A 104 -25.92 -17.12 -11.75
N ARG A 105 -25.86 -15.91 -12.30
CA ARG A 105 -26.88 -15.40 -13.26
C ARG A 105 -26.83 -16.08 -14.61
N ALA A 106 -25.72 -16.73 -14.95
CA ALA A 106 -25.56 -17.45 -16.22
C ALA A 106 -26.28 -18.81 -16.25
N GLN A 107 -26.87 -19.25 -15.13
CA GLN A 107 -27.49 -20.55 -14.96
C GLN A 107 -28.91 -20.42 -14.36
N GLU A 108 -29.78 -21.40 -14.61
CA GLU A 108 -31.04 -21.53 -13.89
C GLU A 108 -30.75 -22.23 -12.53
N LEU A 109 -30.85 -21.50 -11.46
CA LEU A 109 -30.58 -22.00 -10.12
C LEU A 109 -31.82 -22.65 -9.50
N THR A 110 -31.62 -23.74 -8.76
CA THR A 110 -32.64 -24.22 -7.82
C THR A 110 -32.75 -23.29 -6.62
N SER A 111 -33.84 -23.39 -5.85
CA SER A 111 -34.01 -22.58 -4.63
C SER A 111 -32.93 -22.86 -3.58
N GLU A 112 -32.43 -24.08 -3.52
CA GLU A 112 -31.34 -24.48 -2.62
C GLU A 112 -30.01 -23.82 -3.02
N GLN A 113 -29.68 -23.84 -4.33
CA GLN A 113 -28.51 -23.21 -4.88
C GLN A 113 -28.52 -21.69 -4.70
N GLN A 114 -29.68 -21.05 -4.95
CA GLN A 114 -29.83 -19.64 -4.70
C GLN A 114 -29.60 -19.29 -3.22
N SER A 115 -30.20 -20.08 -2.30
CA SER A 115 -30.00 -19.87 -0.87
C SER A 115 -28.54 -20.05 -0.43
N ALA A 116 -27.80 -20.97 -1.04
CA ALA A 116 -26.39 -21.17 -0.74
C ALA A 116 -25.52 -19.99 -1.21
N ILE A 117 -25.80 -19.43 -2.39
CA ILE A 117 -25.12 -18.23 -2.90
C ILE A 117 -25.45 -17.02 -2.01
N ASP A 118 -26.73 -16.83 -1.65
CA ASP A 118 -27.15 -15.70 -0.83
C ASP A 118 -26.50 -15.75 0.57
N ALA A 119 -26.44 -16.94 1.19
CA ALA A 119 -25.77 -17.14 2.48
C ALA A 119 -24.26 -16.83 2.43
N TYR A 120 -23.60 -17.22 1.35
CA TYR A 120 -22.18 -16.91 1.15
C TYR A 120 -21.95 -15.40 0.95
N LEU A 121 -22.83 -14.73 0.20
CA LEU A 121 -22.76 -13.28 -0.01
C LEU A 121 -23.01 -12.50 1.28
N GLU A 122 -23.91 -12.97 2.15
CA GLU A 122 -24.16 -12.39 3.47
C GLU A 122 -22.90 -12.49 4.35
N GLU A 123 -22.19 -13.62 4.34
CA GLU A 123 -20.91 -13.78 5.06
C GLU A 123 -19.82 -12.82 4.51
N VAL A 124 -19.76 -12.65 3.19
CA VAL A 124 -18.81 -11.69 2.56
C VAL A 124 -19.19 -10.24 2.91
N GLU A 125 -20.48 -9.91 2.97
CA GLU A 125 -20.97 -8.57 3.33
C GLU A 125 -20.62 -8.20 4.76
N ASP A 126 -20.80 -9.14 5.70
CA ASP A 126 -20.43 -8.94 7.10
C ASP A 126 -18.93 -8.69 7.28
N GLY A 127 -18.07 -9.27 6.42
CA GLY A 127 -16.63 -9.06 6.40
C GLY A 127 -16.15 -7.84 5.58
N ALA A 128 -16.98 -7.37 4.66
CA ALA A 128 -16.60 -6.33 3.69
C ALA A 128 -17.04 -4.93 4.13
N ASN A 129 -16.46 -4.36 5.13
CA ASN A 129 -16.81 -3.03 5.67
C ASN A 129 -16.88 -1.91 4.61
N ILE A 130 -17.92 -1.97 3.74
CA ILE A 130 -18.11 -1.03 2.64
C ILE A 130 -18.49 0.35 3.20
N GLY A 131 -17.77 1.39 2.77
CA GLY A 131 -18.03 2.78 3.14
C GLY A 131 -17.32 3.27 4.39
N ASN A 132 -16.72 2.40 5.20
CA ASN A 132 -15.94 2.76 6.37
C ASN A 132 -14.45 2.47 6.13
N TYR A 133 -13.60 3.14 6.90
CA TYR A 133 -12.18 2.85 6.95
C TYR A 133 -11.89 1.86 8.07
N ASP A 134 -11.13 0.83 7.75
CA ASP A 134 -10.61 -0.15 8.70
C ASP A 134 -9.10 -0.01 8.83
N GLU A 135 -8.60 -0.15 10.04
CA GLU A 135 -7.17 -0.19 10.32
C GLU A 135 -6.57 -1.51 9.84
N PHE A 136 -5.37 -1.45 9.31
CA PHE A 136 -4.56 -2.62 8.98
C PHE A 136 -3.13 -2.46 9.45
N ALA A 137 -2.46 -3.59 9.67
CA ALA A 137 -1.04 -3.66 9.99
C ALA A 137 -0.43 -4.88 9.27
N ILE A 138 0.71 -4.65 8.60
CA ILE A 138 1.41 -5.70 7.86
C ILE A 138 2.88 -5.66 8.26
N GLU A 139 3.40 -6.79 8.75
CA GLU A 139 4.84 -6.97 8.92
C GLU A 139 5.45 -7.56 7.64
N MET A 140 6.54 -6.96 7.21
CA MET A 140 7.28 -7.43 6.05
C MET A 140 8.79 -7.30 6.25
N ILE A 141 9.53 -8.10 5.50
CA ILE A 141 11.00 -8.05 5.43
C ILE A 141 11.37 -7.47 4.09
N VAL A 142 12.19 -6.42 4.11
CA VAL A 142 12.83 -5.85 2.93
C VAL A 142 14.30 -6.26 2.96
N SER A 143 14.75 -6.99 1.94
CA SER A 143 16.11 -7.51 1.85
C SER A 143 16.93 -6.74 0.81
N ALA A 144 18.07 -6.19 1.21
CA ALA A 144 19.02 -5.48 0.37
C ALA A 144 20.27 -6.34 0.16
N ASP A 145 20.65 -6.60 -1.09
CA ASP A 145 21.86 -7.30 -1.45
C ASP A 145 23.09 -6.43 -1.16
N LYS A 146 24.03 -6.93 -0.35
CA LYS A 146 25.26 -6.22 0.01
C LYS A 146 26.29 -6.16 -1.13
N GLU A 147 26.26 -7.12 -2.03
CA GLU A 147 27.15 -7.15 -3.20
C GLU A 147 26.64 -6.22 -4.30
N ASN A 148 25.32 -5.94 -4.31
CA ASN A 148 24.70 -5.04 -5.28
C ASN A 148 23.69 -4.09 -4.60
N PRO A 149 24.16 -3.07 -3.87
CA PRO A 149 23.32 -2.17 -3.08
C PRO A 149 22.38 -1.29 -3.93
N ASP A 150 22.63 -1.21 -5.23
CA ASP A 150 21.77 -0.47 -6.18
C ASP A 150 20.67 -1.36 -6.80
N ALA A 151 20.70 -2.69 -6.53
CA ALA A 151 19.62 -3.58 -6.96
C ALA A 151 18.30 -3.24 -6.26
N PRO A 152 17.14 -3.53 -6.88
CA PRO A 152 15.88 -3.49 -6.19
C PRO A 152 15.90 -4.42 -4.98
N HIS A 153 15.36 -3.95 -3.86
CA HIS A 153 15.24 -4.81 -2.69
C HIS A 153 14.18 -5.90 -2.93
N GLU A 154 14.40 -7.06 -2.35
CA GLU A 154 13.43 -8.14 -2.34
C GLU A 154 12.51 -7.99 -1.11
N LEU A 155 11.21 -8.15 -1.32
CA LEU A 155 10.21 -8.05 -0.28
C LEU A 155 9.66 -9.44 0.03
N PHE A 156 9.51 -9.71 1.33
CA PHE A 156 9.00 -10.97 1.86
C PHE A 156 7.96 -10.71 2.95
N PHE A 157 7.07 -11.70 3.16
CA PHE A 157 6.25 -11.78 4.36
C PHE A 157 6.93 -12.66 5.39
N GLU A 158 6.80 -12.27 6.66
CA GLU A 158 7.13 -13.16 7.76
C GLU A 158 5.93 -14.06 8.03
N THR A 159 6.11 -15.37 7.83
CA THR A 159 5.15 -16.39 8.22
C THR A 159 5.58 -17.01 9.55
N ASP A 160 4.62 -17.38 10.41
CA ASP A 160 4.90 -17.99 11.72
C ASP A 160 5.74 -19.28 11.58
N GLY A 161 7.06 -19.14 11.66
CA GLY A 161 8.00 -20.23 11.83
C GLY A 161 8.60 -20.84 10.56
N ASP A 162 8.22 -20.40 9.37
CA ASP A 162 8.77 -20.86 8.10
C ASP A 162 9.68 -19.81 7.44
N MET A 163 10.35 -20.22 6.36
CA MET A 163 11.15 -19.29 5.55
C MET A 163 10.25 -18.18 4.99
N PRO A 164 10.72 -16.91 4.99
CA PRO A 164 9.97 -15.80 4.43
C PRO A 164 9.51 -16.11 3.00
N GLU A 165 8.23 -15.89 2.72
CA GLU A 165 7.69 -16.10 1.38
C GLU A 165 7.76 -14.82 0.55
N PRO A 166 8.14 -14.90 -0.75
CA PRO A 166 8.14 -13.74 -1.63
C PRO A 166 6.76 -13.10 -1.71
N ILE A 167 6.73 -11.78 -1.58
CA ILE A 167 5.49 -10.99 -1.50
C ILE A 167 4.63 -11.02 -2.79
N ASP A 168 5.19 -11.49 -3.89
CA ASP A 168 4.51 -11.55 -5.19
C ASP A 168 3.22 -12.37 -5.18
N HIS A 169 3.09 -13.34 -4.27
CA HIS A 169 1.87 -14.15 -4.11
C HIS A 169 0.67 -13.35 -3.57
N LEU A 170 0.92 -12.21 -2.97
CA LEU A 170 -0.08 -11.39 -2.30
C LEU A 170 -0.48 -10.16 -3.13
N LYS A 171 0.00 -10.08 -4.37
CA LYS A 171 -0.44 -9.03 -5.29
C LYS A 171 -1.93 -9.15 -5.55
N ILE A 172 -2.64 -8.06 -5.30
CA ILE A 172 -4.05 -7.95 -5.64
C ILE A 172 -4.16 -7.83 -7.16
N ASP A 173 -4.78 -8.83 -7.78
CA ASP A 173 -5.11 -8.88 -9.19
C ASP A 173 -6.63 -8.94 -9.32
N THR A 174 -7.22 -7.86 -9.82
CA THR A 174 -8.69 -7.73 -9.94
C THR A 174 -9.29 -8.74 -10.92
N ASP A 175 -8.57 -9.10 -11.96
CA ASP A 175 -9.03 -10.11 -12.92
C ASP A 175 -9.00 -11.51 -12.28
N LYS A 176 -7.95 -11.81 -11.54
CA LYS A 176 -7.86 -13.06 -10.76
C LYS A 176 -8.96 -13.13 -9.72
N LEU A 177 -9.19 -12.06 -8.95
CA LEU A 177 -10.28 -12.00 -7.97
C LEU A 177 -11.64 -12.28 -8.63
N TYR A 178 -11.90 -11.69 -9.79
CA TYR A 178 -13.13 -11.96 -10.54
C TYR A 178 -13.24 -13.44 -10.96
N GLN A 179 -12.17 -14.06 -11.46
CA GLN A 179 -12.18 -15.48 -11.82
C GLN A 179 -12.30 -16.39 -10.59
N ASP A 180 -11.70 -16.01 -9.48
CA ASP A 180 -11.83 -16.73 -8.21
C ASP A 180 -13.29 -16.70 -7.71
N GLY A 181 -13.98 -15.56 -7.84
CA GLY A 181 -15.40 -15.45 -7.55
C GLY A 181 -16.25 -16.39 -8.41
N LYS A 182 -15.98 -16.44 -9.72
CA LYS A 182 -16.67 -17.39 -10.62
C LYS A 182 -16.43 -18.84 -10.21
N ARG A 183 -15.19 -19.17 -9.81
CA ARG A 183 -14.84 -20.51 -9.34
C ARG A 183 -15.59 -20.85 -8.06
N ALA A 184 -15.61 -19.96 -7.08
CA ALA A 184 -16.35 -20.15 -5.83
C ALA A 184 -17.84 -20.41 -6.07
N ALA A 185 -18.47 -19.64 -6.95
CA ALA A 185 -19.87 -19.89 -7.32
C ALA A 185 -20.05 -21.29 -7.90
N ARG A 186 -19.19 -21.75 -8.83
CA ARG A 186 -19.31 -23.12 -9.40
C ARG A 186 -19.15 -24.21 -8.36
N GLU A 187 -18.25 -24.04 -7.38
CA GLU A 187 -18.07 -25.00 -6.30
C GLU A 187 -19.30 -25.11 -5.41
N ILE A 188 -19.94 -23.97 -5.08
CA ILE A 188 -21.19 -23.92 -4.33
C ILE A 188 -22.33 -24.60 -5.12
N LEU A 189 -22.40 -24.35 -6.43
CA LEU A 189 -23.47 -24.89 -7.29
C LEU A 189 -23.33 -26.39 -7.60
N GLN A 190 -22.17 -26.98 -7.35
CA GLN A 190 -21.88 -28.41 -7.53
C GLN A 190 -22.00 -29.22 -6.25
N SER A 191 -22.07 -28.57 -5.07
CA SER A 191 -22.21 -29.20 -3.78
C SER A 191 -23.66 -29.58 -3.48
#